data_5cbeecd59776da869c10416b167c4a3b
#
_entry.id   5cbeecd59776da869c10416b167c4a3b
#
_cell.length_a   1.000
_cell.length_b   1.000
_cell.length_c   1.000
_cell.angle_alpha   90.00
_cell.angle_beta   90.00
_cell.angle_gamma   90.00
#
_symmetry.space_group_name_H-M   'P 1'
#
loop_
_entity.id
_entity.type
_entity.pdbx_description
1 polymer ?
#
loop_
_entity_poly.entity_id
_entity_poly.type
_entity_poly.pdbx_seq_one_letter_code
_entity_poly.pdbx_strand_id
1 'polypeptide(L)'
;MDELLKEDLDNLKHMLGMNYSKKCWGYRNYYVSNIDDDSMQKLLRMGYIRKGGQSELYYYYHATEQGCIVAGLSKRQTKKALGLIK
;
A
#
# COMPACT_ATOMS: atom_id res chain seq x y z
N MET A 1 -6.01 -11.73 16.82
CA MET A 1 -6.51 -11.29 15.51
C MET A 1 -5.89 -9.95 15.16
N ASP A 2 -5.41 -9.80 13.94
CA ASP A 2 -4.79 -8.53 13.51
C ASP A 2 -5.85 -7.45 13.38
N GLU A 3 -5.49 -6.24 13.80
CA GLU A 3 -6.36 -5.08 13.72
C GLU A 3 -5.65 -3.98 12.94
N LEU A 4 -6.37 -3.31 12.04
CA LEU A 4 -5.84 -2.21 11.25
C LEU A 4 -5.79 -0.95 12.11
N LEU A 5 -4.60 -0.56 12.51
CA LEU A 5 -4.37 0.64 13.31
C LEU A 5 -4.21 1.86 12.42
N LYS A 6 -4.30 3.05 13.02
CA LYS A 6 -4.12 4.31 12.30
C LYS A 6 -2.78 4.35 11.58
N GLU A 7 -1.71 3.92 12.23
CA GLU A 7 -0.37 3.91 11.62
C GLU A 7 -0.30 2.98 10.41
N ASP A 8 -1.02 1.86 10.44
CA ASP A 8 -1.06 0.93 9.31
C ASP A 8 -1.78 1.57 8.13
N LEU A 9 -2.88 2.25 8.42
CA LEU A 9 -3.64 2.96 7.40
C LEU A 9 -2.82 4.11 6.81
N ASP A 10 -2.09 4.84 7.64
CA ASP A 10 -1.21 5.91 7.19
C ASP A 10 -0.12 5.36 6.26
N ASN A 11 0.43 4.19 6.57
CA ASN A 11 1.42 3.55 5.72
C ASN A 11 0.84 3.16 4.35
N LEU A 12 -0.39 2.62 4.35
CA LEU A 12 -1.09 2.31 3.08
C LEU A 12 -1.31 3.57 2.25
N LYS A 13 -1.76 4.64 2.88
CA LYS A 13 -2.00 5.91 2.20
C LYS A 13 -0.72 6.49 1.63
N HIS A 14 0.37 6.42 2.39
CA HIS A 14 1.68 6.89 1.93
C HIS A 14 2.14 6.08 0.70
N MET A 15 1.97 4.77 0.75
CA MET A 15 2.31 3.85 -0.33
C MET A 15 1.62 4.25 -1.64
N LEU A 16 0.39 4.74 -1.55
CA LEU A 16 -0.47 5.08 -2.69
C LEU A 16 -0.39 6.56 -3.07
N GLY A 17 0.46 7.33 -2.41
CA GLY A 17 0.61 8.76 -2.70
C GLY A 17 -0.53 9.61 -2.22
N MET A 18 -1.29 9.13 -1.22
CA MET A 18 -2.47 9.85 -0.72
C MET A 18 -2.13 11.01 0.21
N ASN A 19 -0.86 11.27 0.45
CA ASN A 19 -0.39 12.44 1.18
C ASN A 19 -0.27 13.68 0.30
N TYR A 20 -0.65 13.56 -0.98
CA TYR A 20 -0.71 14.67 -1.92
C TYR A 20 -2.17 15.01 -2.23
N SER A 21 -2.37 15.90 -3.19
CA SER A 21 -3.69 16.32 -3.61
C SER A 21 -4.53 15.10 -4.06
N LYS A 22 -5.82 15.13 -3.73
CA LYS A 22 -6.74 14.01 -3.99
C LYS A 22 -6.75 13.54 -5.44
N LYS A 23 -6.60 14.45 -6.38
CA LYS A 23 -6.59 14.08 -7.81
C LYS A 23 -5.32 13.31 -8.22
N CYS A 24 -4.32 13.28 -7.35
CA CYS A 24 -3.09 12.52 -7.57
C CYS A 24 -3.09 11.17 -6.86
N TRP A 25 -4.12 10.87 -6.07
CA TRP A 25 -4.19 9.61 -5.33
C TRP A 25 -4.12 8.42 -6.28
N GLY A 26 -3.31 7.45 -5.91
CA GLY A 26 -3.12 6.25 -6.73
C GLY A 26 -2.06 6.43 -7.83
N TYR A 27 -1.38 7.58 -7.89
CA TYR A 27 -0.35 7.81 -8.89
C TYR A 27 0.88 6.93 -8.66
N ARG A 28 1.05 6.44 -7.44
CA ARG A 28 2.14 5.53 -7.09
C ARG A 28 1.56 4.38 -6.27
N ASN A 29 2.27 3.26 -6.26
CA ASN A 29 1.93 2.11 -5.44
C ASN A 29 3.20 1.35 -5.11
N TYR A 30 4.02 1.94 -4.23
CA TYR A 30 5.17 1.21 -3.71
C TYR A 30 5.58 1.78 -2.36
N TYR A 31 6.21 0.93 -1.57
CA TYR A 31 6.76 1.27 -0.26
C TYR A 31 8.02 0.44 -0.05
N VAL A 32 9.07 1.07 0.42
CA VAL A 32 10.33 0.40 0.72
C VAL A 32 10.49 0.37 2.22
N SER A 33 10.69 -0.80 2.79
CA SER A 33 10.80 -0.94 4.23
C SER A 33 11.83 -2.01 4.59
N ASN A 34 12.29 -1.96 5.85
CA ASN A 34 13.17 -2.99 6.38
C ASN A 34 12.49 -4.36 6.36
N ILE A 35 13.29 -5.39 6.25
CA ILE A 35 12.80 -6.77 6.18
C ILE A 35 11.92 -7.14 7.37
N ASP A 36 12.21 -6.61 8.55
CA ASP A 36 11.52 -6.93 9.80
C ASP A 36 10.48 -5.89 10.24
N ASP A 37 9.94 -5.12 9.31
CA ASP A 37 8.90 -4.12 9.61
C ASP A 37 7.60 -4.83 10.01
N ASP A 38 7.23 -4.71 11.28
CA ASP A 38 6.04 -5.38 11.83
C ASP A 38 4.74 -4.93 11.19
N SER A 39 4.62 -3.63 10.88
CA SER A 39 3.43 -3.10 10.22
C SER A 39 3.26 -3.72 8.83
N MET A 40 4.34 -3.83 8.08
CA MET A 40 4.30 -4.44 6.75
C MET A 40 3.95 -5.92 6.84
N GLN A 41 4.51 -6.65 7.82
CA GLN A 41 4.19 -8.07 8.00
C GLN A 41 2.71 -8.26 8.34
N LYS A 42 2.15 -7.38 9.18
CA LYS A 42 0.72 -7.42 9.52
C LYS A 42 -0.15 -7.15 8.29
N LEU A 43 0.20 -6.13 7.51
CA LEU A 43 -0.56 -5.80 6.30
C LEU A 43 -0.50 -6.93 5.26
N LEU A 44 0.62 -7.64 5.17
CA LEU A 44 0.74 -8.84 4.33
C LEU A 44 -0.24 -9.92 4.78
N ARG A 45 -0.29 -10.20 6.08
CA ARG A 45 -1.21 -11.22 6.63
C ARG A 45 -2.66 -10.85 6.39
N MET A 46 -2.99 -9.56 6.44
CA MET A 46 -4.35 -9.08 6.22
C MET A 46 -4.74 -9.04 4.74
N GLY A 47 -3.78 -9.23 3.84
CA GLY A 47 -4.06 -9.22 2.41
C GLY A 47 -4.17 -7.84 1.79
N TYR A 48 -3.73 -6.80 2.49
CA TYR A 48 -3.82 -5.42 1.99
C TYR A 48 -2.61 -5.01 1.17
N ILE A 49 -1.51 -5.74 1.30
CA ILE A 49 -0.32 -5.51 0.49
C ILE A 49 0.25 -6.84 0.01
N ARG A 50 1.10 -6.76 -1.00
CA ARG A 50 1.89 -7.89 -1.47
C ARG A 50 3.36 -7.49 -1.53
N LYS A 51 4.24 -8.46 -1.40
CA LYS A 51 5.66 -8.22 -1.51
C LYS A 51 6.05 -8.19 -2.99
N GLY A 52 6.80 -7.16 -3.37
CA GLY A 52 7.37 -7.03 -4.71
C GLY A 52 8.82 -7.48 -4.73
N GLY A 53 9.71 -6.63 -5.19
CA GLY A 53 11.14 -6.93 -5.23
C GLY A 53 11.77 -6.96 -3.85
N GLN A 54 13.00 -7.44 -3.80
CA GLN A 54 13.76 -7.56 -2.55
C GLN A 54 15.23 -7.22 -2.83
N SER A 55 15.82 -6.42 -1.92
CA SER A 55 17.26 -6.24 -1.86
C SER A 55 17.79 -6.90 -0.58
N GLU A 56 19.09 -6.75 -0.30
CA GLU A 56 19.70 -7.39 0.89
C GLU A 56 19.04 -6.97 2.20
N LEU A 57 18.64 -5.70 2.32
CA LEU A 57 18.15 -5.13 3.58
C LEU A 57 16.71 -4.66 3.50
N TYR A 58 16.11 -4.62 2.31
CA TYR A 58 14.80 -4.01 2.13
C TYR A 58 13.89 -4.86 1.27
N TYR A 59 12.62 -4.78 1.57
CA TYR A 59 11.55 -5.29 0.70
C TYR A 59 10.81 -4.12 0.07
N TYR A 60 10.33 -4.34 -1.15
CA TYR A 60 9.40 -3.44 -1.81
C TYR A 60 8.01 -4.03 -1.68
N TYR A 61 7.05 -3.18 -1.33
CA TYR A 61 5.66 -3.60 -1.13
C TYR A 61 4.74 -2.80 -2.03
N HIS A 62 3.63 -3.43 -2.41
CA HIS A 62 2.60 -2.81 -3.24
C HIS A 62 1.25 -3.13 -2.62
N ALA A 63 0.32 -2.17 -2.64
CA ALA A 63 -1.04 -2.40 -2.16
C ALA A 63 -1.77 -3.32 -3.13
N THR A 64 -2.57 -4.23 -2.57
CA THR A 64 -3.50 -5.04 -3.34
C THR A 64 -4.77 -4.24 -3.61
N GLU A 65 -5.71 -4.80 -4.38
CA GLU A 65 -7.02 -4.17 -4.59
C GLU A 65 -7.69 -3.87 -3.25
N GLN A 66 -7.69 -4.84 -2.33
CA GLN A 66 -8.28 -4.65 -1.00
C GLN A 66 -7.57 -3.54 -0.22
N GLY A 67 -6.25 -3.47 -0.32
CA GLY A 67 -5.47 -2.41 0.32
C GLY A 67 -5.84 -1.04 -0.20
N CYS A 68 -6.02 -0.91 -1.50
CA CYS A 68 -6.45 0.34 -2.12
C CYS A 68 -7.82 0.77 -1.62
N ILE A 69 -8.76 -0.17 -1.56
CA ILE A 69 -10.13 0.09 -1.12
C ILE A 69 -10.15 0.53 0.34
N VAL A 70 -9.44 -0.18 1.22
CA VAL A 70 -9.43 0.15 2.65
C VAL A 70 -8.74 1.49 2.91
N ALA A 71 -7.79 1.87 2.08
CA ALA A 71 -7.12 3.17 2.17
C ALA A 71 -8.02 4.33 1.75
N GLY A 72 -9.08 4.05 0.99
CA GLY A 72 -10.05 5.06 0.57
C GLY A 72 -9.95 5.49 -0.87
N LEU A 73 -9.24 4.73 -1.72
CA LEU A 73 -9.20 5.04 -3.15
C LEU A 73 -10.53 4.71 -3.81
N SER A 74 -10.91 5.53 -4.80
CA SER A 74 -12.06 5.23 -5.64
C SER A 74 -11.74 4.03 -6.55
N LYS A 75 -12.75 3.48 -7.20
CA LYS A 75 -12.58 2.38 -8.14
C LYS A 75 -11.57 2.73 -9.25
N ARG A 76 -11.68 3.93 -9.80
CA ARG A 76 -10.76 4.39 -10.85
C ARG A 76 -9.34 4.57 -10.32
N GLN A 77 -9.20 5.18 -9.14
CA GLN A 77 -7.91 5.38 -8.50
C GLN A 77 -7.25 4.03 -8.17
N THR A 78 -8.05 3.05 -7.75
CA THR A 78 -7.57 1.70 -7.48
C THR A 78 -7.01 1.07 -8.76
N LYS A 79 -7.73 1.17 -9.86
CA LYS A 79 -7.26 0.64 -11.15
C LYS A 79 -5.96 1.32 -11.59
N LYS A 80 -5.86 2.62 -11.37
CA LYS A 80 -4.65 3.38 -11.69
C LYS A 80 -3.46 2.90 -10.85
N ALA A 81 -3.67 2.73 -9.54
CA ALA A 81 -2.63 2.27 -8.62
C ALA A 81 -2.14 0.86 -8.97
N LEU A 82 -3.03 0.01 -9.48
CA LEU A 82 -2.70 -1.36 -9.86
C LEU A 82 -2.12 -1.46 -11.28
N GLY A 83 -1.99 -0.33 -11.99
CA GLY A 83 -1.45 -0.33 -13.34
C GLY A 83 -2.42 -0.81 -14.41
N LEU A 84 -3.71 -0.87 -14.11
CA LEU A 84 -4.74 -1.36 -15.04
C LEU A 84 -5.22 -0.28 -16.01
N ILE A 85 -5.01 0.99 -15.66
CA ILE A 85 -5.32 2.15 -16.51
C ILE A 85 -4.20 3.18 -16.34
N LYS A 86 -4.09 4.10 -17.28
CA LYS A 86 -3.11 5.18 -17.23
C LYS A 86 -3.66 6.43 -16.55
#